data_f0668a1bb5dd55d9cec149f291c9fd60
#
_entry.id   f0668a1bb5dd55d9cec149f291c9fd60
#
_cell.length_a   1.000
_cell.length_b   1.000
_cell.length_c   1.000
_cell.angle_alpha   90.00
_cell.angle_beta   90.00
_cell.angle_gamma   90.00
#
_symmetry.space_group_name_H-M   'P 1'
#
loop_
_entity.id
_entity.type
_entity.pdbx_description
1 polymer ?
#
loop_
_entity_poly.entity_id
_entity_poly.type
_entity_poly.pdbx_seq_one_letter_code
_entity_poly.pdbx_strand_id
1 'polypeptide(L)'
;IHCLIRTYVEAGDEVLILAPFWPLIRGIVQAFRGVPVEVPFYDRIFDLEEALAALEERISERTVALYVSTPSNPTGRVLPGDWLEAFAEFARRRDLWLLSDEVYEDYVYRGEHVSLAPLAPERTVAVHSFSKAYGMAGNRVGYLAAPREWAAQARKIATHTFYGAPTPGQWAALRALEGGAAWIAESREAYREVGAQAAALLGQEAPAGSTFLFLDVSAQLGARGLEGFLADCFEDGVLVAPGASSGQDYGDWVRLCYTALPPEKALEAVRRLARRCGRDVPPVAAES
;
A
#
# COMPACT_ATOMS: atom_id res chain seq x y z
N ILE A 1 5.85 8.76 -6.98
CA ILE A 1 6.75 8.51 -5.84
C ILE A 1 8.22 8.67 -6.25
N HIS A 2 8.72 8.05 -7.35
CA HIS A 2 10.11 8.21 -7.79
C HIS A 2 10.56 9.68 -7.86
N CYS A 3 9.80 10.57 -8.52
CA CYS A 3 10.11 12.01 -8.56
C CYS A 3 10.08 12.67 -7.19
N LEU A 4 9.22 12.17 -6.27
CA LEU A 4 9.13 12.68 -4.92
C LEU A 4 10.44 12.47 -4.17
N ILE A 5 10.86 11.24 -4.07
CA ILE A 5 12.10 10.87 -3.35
C ILE A 5 13.28 11.63 -3.97
N ARG A 6 13.38 11.66 -5.31
CA ARG A 6 14.47 12.38 -5.98
C ARG A 6 14.49 13.90 -5.72
N THR A 7 13.35 14.47 -5.37
CA THR A 7 13.25 15.91 -5.14
C THR A 7 13.89 16.36 -3.83
N TYR A 8 13.81 15.55 -2.77
CA TYR A 8 14.18 15.98 -1.41
C TYR A 8 15.08 15.00 -0.66
N VAL A 9 15.35 13.82 -1.19
CA VAL A 9 16.24 12.86 -0.54
C VAL A 9 17.63 12.97 -1.16
N GLU A 10 18.60 13.32 -0.36
CA GLU A 10 20.01 13.35 -0.69
C GLU A 10 20.71 12.08 -0.17
N ALA A 11 22.00 11.93 -0.52
CA ALA A 11 22.75 10.76 -0.09
C ALA A 11 22.95 10.76 1.43
N GLY A 12 22.47 9.72 2.09
CA GLY A 12 22.55 9.56 3.53
C GLY A 12 21.33 10.05 4.30
N ASP A 13 20.39 10.75 3.64
CA ASP A 13 19.13 11.12 4.26
C ASP A 13 18.29 9.90 4.57
N GLU A 14 17.62 9.92 5.69
CA GLU A 14 16.76 8.83 6.17
C GLU A 14 15.30 9.12 5.89
N VAL A 15 14.58 8.09 5.41
CA VAL A 15 13.14 8.10 5.24
C VAL A 15 12.53 7.04 6.14
N LEU A 16 11.72 7.46 7.12
CA LEU A 16 10.93 6.53 7.93
C LEU A 16 9.83 5.90 7.05
N ILE A 17 9.73 4.58 7.08
CA ILE A 17 8.76 3.83 6.29
C ILE A 17 7.98 2.91 7.21
N LEU A 18 6.67 3.15 7.34
CA LEU A 18 5.79 2.30 8.16
C LEU A 18 5.66 0.91 7.52
N ALA A 19 6.16 -0.10 8.20
CA ALA A 19 6.18 -1.49 7.71
C ALA A 19 4.97 -2.30 8.25
N PRO A 20 4.51 -3.31 7.48
CA PRO A 20 4.94 -3.68 6.14
C PRO A 20 4.49 -2.65 5.10
N PHE A 21 5.25 -2.50 4.03
CA PHE A 21 5.07 -1.42 3.05
C PHE A 21 5.01 -1.94 1.60
N TRP A 22 4.60 -1.06 0.70
CA TRP A 22 4.72 -1.29 -0.73
C TRP A 22 6.18 -1.48 -1.14
N PRO A 23 6.56 -2.64 -1.72
CA PRO A 23 7.96 -3.04 -1.89
C PRO A 23 8.86 -2.02 -2.57
N LEU A 24 8.34 -1.25 -3.53
CA LEU A 24 9.18 -0.37 -4.32
C LEU A 24 9.65 0.89 -3.57
N ILE A 25 8.99 1.30 -2.48
CA ILE A 25 9.41 2.52 -1.76
C ILE A 25 10.84 2.38 -1.20
N ARG A 26 11.18 1.23 -0.61
CA ARG A 26 12.53 0.95 -0.11
C ARG A 26 13.57 1.07 -1.21
N GLY A 27 13.33 0.41 -2.34
CA GLY A 27 14.24 0.45 -3.49
C GLY A 27 14.35 1.85 -4.12
N ILE A 28 13.27 2.64 -4.13
CA ILE A 28 13.30 4.01 -4.64
C ILE A 28 14.16 4.90 -3.75
N VAL A 29 14.03 4.80 -2.42
CA VAL A 29 14.89 5.56 -1.47
C VAL A 29 16.35 5.19 -1.69
N GLN A 30 16.67 3.89 -1.76
CA GLN A 30 18.04 3.40 -2.01
C GLN A 30 18.61 3.83 -3.36
N ALA A 31 17.78 3.89 -4.41
CA ALA A 31 18.20 4.33 -5.75
C ALA A 31 18.75 5.77 -5.77
N PHE A 32 18.31 6.59 -4.83
CA PHE A 32 18.81 7.95 -4.62
C PHE A 32 19.82 8.07 -3.46
N ARG A 33 20.37 6.95 -3.01
CA ARG A 33 21.34 6.86 -1.92
C ARG A 33 20.78 7.30 -0.57
N GLY A 34 19.47 7.42 -0.42
CA GLY A 34 18.82 7.58 0.86
C GLY A 34 18.82 6.27 1.65
N VAL A 35 18.57 6.36 2.92
CA VAL A 35 18.51 5.24 3.86
C VAL A 35 17.05 5.00 4.24
N PRO A 36 16.44 3.87 3.81
CA PRO A 36 15.11 3.51 4.29
C PRO A 36 15.20 3.01 5.72
N VAL A 37 14.50 3.66 6.63
CA VAL A 37 14.39 3.28 8.05
C VAL A 37 13.02 2.65 8.26
N GLU A 38 12.97 1.34 8.41
CA GLU A 38 11.75 0.58 8.60
C GLU A 38 11.23 0.74 10.04
N VAL A 39 9.97 1.13 10.17
CA VAL A 39 9.26 1.21 11.44
C VAL A 39 8.24 0.09 11.46
N PRO A 40 8.40 -0.99 12.26
CA PRO A 40 7.41 -2.05 12.41
C PRO A 40 6.09 -1.46 12.91
N PHE A 41 5.00 -1.60 12.14
CA PHE A 41 3.83 -0.75 12.38
C PHE A 41 2.47 -1.43 12.09
N TYR A 42 2.14 -1.65 10.82
CA TYR A 42 0.75 -1.95 10.41
C TYR A 42 0.18 -3.27 10.93
N ASP A 43 1.01 -4.22 11.28
CA ASP A 43 0.63 -5.55 11.78
C ASP A 43 0.62 -5.67 13.30
N ARG A 44 1.21 -4.70 14.03
CA ARG A 44 1.46 -4.85 15.45
C ARG A 44 1.17 -3.64 16.33
N ILE A 45 1.09 -2.43 15.79
CA ILE A 45 0.81 -1.21 16.55
C ILE A 45 -0.64 -0.80 16.33
N PHE A 46 -1.44 -0.80 17.41
CA PHE A 46 -2.86 -0.47 17.37
C PHE A 46 -3.25 0.65 18.35
N ASP A 47 -2.27 1.27 18.99
CA ASP A 47 -2.41 2.40 19.88
C ASP A 47 -1.61 3.60 19.37
N LEU A 48 -2.16 4.82 19.52
CA LEU A 48 -1.56 6.04 18.99
C LEU A 48 -0.29 6.43 19.73
N GLU A 49 -0.24 6.25 21.06
CA GLU A 49 0.93 6.59 21.86
C GLU A 49 2.11 5.65 21.49
N GLU A 50 1.83 4.36 21.33
CA GLU A 50 2.79 3.38 20.84
C GLU A 50 3.28 3.74 19.42
N ALA A 51 2.37 4.19 18.54
CA ALA A 51 2.72 4.62 17.18
C ALA A 51 3.71 5.79 17.17
N LEU A 52 3.46 6.80 18.00
CA LEU A 52 4.35 7.95 18.11
C LEU A 52 5.68 7.58 18.76
N ALA A 53 5.67 6.69 19.75
CA ALA A 53 6.89 6.19 20.39
C ALA A 53 7.77 5.41 19.40
N ALA A 54 7.17 4.57 18.55
CA ALA A 54 7.88 3.82 17.53
C ALA A 54 8.53 4.72 16.46
N LEU A 55 7.89 5.83 16.10
CA LEU A 55 8.48 6.85 15.23
C LEU A 55 9.66 7.56 15.93
N GLU A 56 9.45 7.95 17.18
CA GLU A 56 10.45 8.66 17.98
C GLU A 56 11.71 7.83 18.19
N GLU A 57 11.59 6.53 18.39
CA GLU A 57 12.72 5.60 18.56
C GLU A 57 13.60 5.50 17.30
N ARG A 58 13.02 5.73 16.12
CA ARG A 58 13.71 5.54 14.84
C ARG A 58 14.18 6.82 14.18
N ILE A 59 13.81 7.98 14.73
CA ILE A 59 14.22 9.27 14.17
C ILE A 59 15.69 9.59 14.51
N SER A 60 16.39 10.20 13.58
CA SER A 60 17.74 10.76 13.77
C SER A 60 17.85 12.16 13.17
N GLU A 61 18.99 12.81 13.32
CA GLU A 61 19.30 14.12 12.69
C GLU A 61 19.33 14.03 11.14
N ARG A 62 19.39 12.84 10.58
CA ARG A 62 19.37 12.61 9.13
C ARG A 62 17.98 12.28 8.59
N THR A 63 17.00 12.13 9.47
CA THR A 63 15.63 11.81 9.05
C THR A 63 14.98 13.02 8.43
N VAL A 64 14.58 12.93 7.15
CA VAL A 64 14.00 14.04 6.38
C VAL A 64 12.53 13.82 6.03
N ALA A 65 12.03 12.58 6.08
CA ALA A 65 10.65 12.29 5.68
C ALA A 65 10.07 11.08 6.41
N LEU A 66 8.72 11.10 6.52
CA LEU A 66 7.89 9.97 6.93
C LEU A 66 7.00 9.56 5.76
N TYR A 67 7.10 8.31 5.31
CA TYR A 67 6.22 7.71 4.31
C TYR A 67 5.07 6.97 4.98
N VAL A 68 3.85 7.38 4.65
CA VAL A 68 2.58 6.81 5.14
C VAL A 68 1.76 6.33 3.97
N SER A 69 1.26 5.08 4.03
CA SER A 69 0.33 4.53 3.03
C SER A 69 -1.01 4.22 3.68
N THR A 70 -2.07 4.94 3.29
CA THR A 70 -3.41 4.71 3.82
C THR A 70 -4.47 4.95 2.73
N PRO A 71 -5.28 3.92 2.41
CA PRO A 71 -5.25 2.50 2.82
C PRO A 71 -3.94 1.80 2.47
N SER A 72 -3.43 0.97 3.39
CA SER A 72 -2.11 0.37 3.28
C SER A 72 -2.01 -0.76 2.25
N ASN A 73 -0.92 -0.78 1.53
CA ASN A 73 -0.41 -1.93 0.80
C ASN A 73 0.85 -2.42 1.55
N PRO A 74 0.83 -3.61 2.18
CA PRO A 74 0.02 -4.78 1.83
C PRO A 74 -1.14 -5.13 2.79
N THR A 75 -1.36 -4.42 3.90
CA THR A 75 -2.21 -4.91 5.00
C THR A 75 -3.71 -4.62 4.84
N GLY A 76 -4.08 -3.68 3.97
CA GLY A 76 -5.46 -3.21 3.86
C GLY A 76 -5.91 -2.34 5.06
N ARG A 77 -5.00 -1.94 5.94
CA ARG A 77 -5.32 -1.09 7.09
C ARG A 77 -5.56 0.35 6.64
N VAL A 78 -6.58 0.97 7.21
CA VAL A 78 -6.90 2.40 7.08
C VAL A 78 -6.56 3.07 8.39
N LEU A 79 -5.75 4.13 8.33
CA LEU A 79 -5.37 4.87 9.53
C LEU A 79 -6.46 5.86 9.92
N PRO A 80 -6.83 5.94 11.21
CA PRO A 80 -7.81 6.91 11.71
C PRO A 80 -7.33 8.35 11.54
N GLY A 81 -8.28 9.30 11.43
CA GLY A 81 -7.97 10.71 11.22
C GLY A 81 -7.15 11.34 12.35
N ASP A 82 -7.44 11.00 13.61
CA ASP A 82 -6.68 11.45 14.79
C ASP A 82 -5.21 10.99 14.78
N TRP A 83 -4.93 9.80 14.23
CA TRP A 83 -3.56 9.33 14.02
C TRP A 83 -2.85 10.17 12.97
N LEU A 84 -3.53 10.50 11.88
CA LEU A 84 -2.97 11.31 10.80
C LEU A 84 -2.74 12.75 11.25
N GLU A 85 -3.62 13.33 12.10
CA GLU A 85 -3.40 14.61 12.77
C GLU A 85 -2.16 14.56 13.66
N ALA A 86 -2.01 13.51 14.45
CA ALA A 86 -0.83 13.33 15.31
C ALA A 86 0.47 13.16 14.51
N PHE A 87 0.43 12.47 13.37
CA PHE A 87 1.58 12.34 12.46
C PHE A 87 1.92 13.68 11.79
N ALA A 88 0.92 14.48 11.43
CA ALA A 88 1.13 15.82 10.91
C ALA A 88 1.83 16.71 11.94
N GLU A 89 1.41 16.66 13.20
CA GLU A 89 2.04 17.39 14.29
C GLU A 89 3.43 16.88 14.64
N PHE A 90 3.63 15.55 14.63
CA PHE A 90 4.95 14.95 14.77
C PHE A 90 5.92 15.44 13.69
N ALA A 91 5.47 15.45 12.44
CA ALA A 91 6.27 15.93 11.32
C ALA A 91 6.64 17.42 11.45
N ARG A 92 5.73 18.27 11.97
CA ARG A 92 6.04 19.67 12.26
C ARG A 92 7.12 19.82 13.33
N ARG A 93 6.98 19.08 14.44
CA ARG A 93 7.96 19.15 15.55
C ARG A 93 9.34 18.66 15.16
N ARG A 94 9.43 17.70 14.23
CA ARG A 94 10.67 17.06 13.80
C ARG A 94 11.18 17.57 12.45
N ASP A 95 10.52 18.59 11.89
CA ASP A 95 10.80 19.16 10.57
C ASP A 95 10.90 18.15 9.43
N LEU A 96 9.96 17.20 9.41
CA LEU A 96 9.90 16.13 8.41
C LEU A 96 8.93 16.48 7.27
N TRP A 97 9.24 16.01 6.08
CA TRP A 97 8.26 15.89 4.99
C TRP A 97 7.35 14.70 5.23
N LEU A 98 6.06 14.85 4.87
CA LEU A 98 5.08 13.77 4.84
C LEU A 98 4.88 13.32 3.40
N LEU A 99 5.19 12.06 3.13
CA LEU A 99 4.97 11.42 1.85
C LEU A 99 3.75 10.51 1.97
N SER A 100 2.57 11.03 1.60
CA SER A 100 1.28 10.34 1.73
C SER A 100 0.95 9.57 0.46
N ASP A 101 0.98 8.24 0.55
CA ASP A 101 0.57 7.36 -0.55
C ASP A 101 -0.91 7.01 -0.41
N GLU A 102 -1.74 7.75 -1.14
CA GLU A 102 -3.21 7.69 -1.08
C GLU A 102 -3.83 6.97 -2.29
N VAL A 103 -3.05 6.14 -2.99
CA VAL A 103 -3.46 5.49 -4.24
C VAL A 103 -4.66 4.53 -4.11
N TYR A 104 -5.05 4.19 -2.88
CA TYR A 104 -6.21 3.36 -2.56
C TYR A 104 -7.33 4.14 -1.86
N GLU A 105 -7.33 5.48 -1.89
CA GLU A 105 -8.31 6.35 -1.23
C GLU A 105 -9.77 5.99 -1.51
N ASP A 106 -10.08 5.55 -2.72
CA ASP A 106 -11.42 5.15 -3.14
C ASP A 106 -11.85 3.76 -2.62
N TYR A 107 -10.91 2.96 -2.13
CA TYR A 107 -11.15 1.60 -1.66
C TYR A 107 -11.06 1.51 -0.13
N VAL A 108 -11.89 2.28 0.55
CA VAL A 108 -12.15 2.19 1.99
C VAL A 108 -13.46 1.46 2.19
N TYR A 109 -13.43 0.39 2.97
CA TYR A 109 -14.57 -0.49 3.26
C TYR A 109 -15.12 -0.29 4.66
N ARG A 110 -14.28 0.16 5.59
CA ARG A 110 -14.63 0.46 6.98
C ARG A 110 -13.88 1.71 7.44
N GLY A 111 -14.59 2.62 8.07
CA GLY A 111 -14.06 3.94 8.42
C GLY A 111 -14.13 4.94 7.27
N GLU A 112 -13.28 5.94 7.32
CA GLU A 112 -13.18 7.01 6.31
C GLU A 112 -11.73 7.21 5.89
N HIS A 113 -11.54 7.59 4.63
CA HIS A 113 -10.24 8.08 4.19
C HIS A 113 -10.06 9.53 4.62
N VAL A 114 -8.95 9.77 5.31
CA VAL A 114 -8.52 11.13 5.64
C VAL A 114 -7.19 11.38 4.93
N SER A 115 -7.11 12.44 4.12
CA SER A 115 -5.87 12.84 3.48
C SER A 115 -4.97 13.60 4.44
N LEU A 116 -3.67 13.34 4.41
CA LEU A 116 -2.67 14.11 5.15
C LEU A 116 -2.45 15.52 4.57
N ALA A 117 -2.77 15.75 3.29
CA ALA A 117 -2.51 17.03 2.64
C ALA A 117 -3.23 18.22 3.29
N PRO A 118 -4.51 18.18 3.68
CA PRO A 118 -5.14 19.27 4.40
C PRO A 118 -4.65 19.45 5.83
N LEU A 119 -4.15 18.40 6.47
CA LEU A 119 -3.70 18.43 7.87
C LEU A 119 -2.35 19.12 8.03
N ALA A 120 -1.45 18.98 7.06
CA ALA A 120 -0.15 19.65 7.04
C ALA A 120 0.20 20.10 5.60
N PRO A 121 -0.55 21.07 5.02
CA PRO A 121 -0.41 21.42 3.61
C PRO A 121 0.96 22.00 3.25
N GLU A 122 1.70 22.54 4.22
CA GLU A 122 3.01 23.14 4.05
C GLU A 122 4.14 22.11 3.90
N ARG A 123 3.90 20.84 4.26
CA ARG A 123 4.92 19.78 4.29
C ARG A 123 4.45 18.41 3.79
N THR A 124 3.25 18.32 3.28
CA THR A 124 2.71 17.05 2.76
C THR A 124 2.78 17.00 1.26
N VAL A 125 3.19 15.85 0.76
CA VAL A 125 3.05 15.47 -0.65
C VAL A 125 2.16 14.24 -0.73
N ALA A 126 0.93 14.43 -1.15
CA ALA A 126 -0.02 13.36 -1.37
C ALA A 126 0.06 12.84 -2.82
N VAL A 127 0.07 11.52 -2.97
CA VAL A 127 0.17 10.83 -4.26
C VAL A 127 -1.10 10.09 -4.56
N HIS A 128 -1.65 10.35 -5.73
CA HIS A 128 -2.88 9.75 -6.23
C HIS A 128 -2.66 9.04 -7.57
N SER A 129 -3.48 8.05 -7.88
CA SER A 129 -3.28 7.22 -9.06
C SER A 129 -4.61 6.81 -9.69
N PHE A 130 -4.70 6.89 -11.01
CA PHE A 130 -5.81 6.31 -11.78
C PHE A 130 -5.66 4.80 -12.01
N SER A 131 -4.52 4.23 -11.63
CA SER A 131 -4.21 2.81 -11.88
C SER A 131 -5.11 1.84 -11.12
N LYS A 132 -5.64 2.25 -9.95
CA LYS A 132 -6.35 1.39 -9.01
C LYS A 132 -7.86 1.54 -9.18
N ALA A 133 -8.45 2.56 -8.58
CA ALA A 133 -9.90 2.77 -8.57
C ALA A 133 -10.53 2.85 -9.97
N TYR A 134 -9.81 3.43 -10.91
CA TYR A 134 -10.30 3.58 -12.28
C TYR A 134 -9.85 2.47 -13.25
N GLY A 135 -9.14 1.44 -12.77
CA GLY A 135 -8.66 0.34 -13.62
C GLY A 135 -7.67 0.77 -14.72
N MET A 136 -7.05 1.94 -14.61
CA MET A 136 -6.27 2.59 -15.67
C MET A 136 -4.75 2.36 -15.54
N ALA A 137 -4.32 1.23 -15.00
CA ALA A 137 -2.90 0.95 -14.78
C ALA A 137 -2.05 1.07 -16.06
N GLY A 138 -2.59 0.65 -17.21
CA GLY A 138 -1.94 0.74 -18.52
C GLY A 138 -1.82 2.18 -19.06
N ASN A 139 -2.66 3.11 -18.62
CA ASN A 139 -2.65 4.50 -19.07
C ASN A 139 -1.50 5.34 -18.50
N ARG A 140 -0.86 4.87 -17.43
CA ARG A 140 0.31 5.51 -16.77
C ARG A 140 0.05 6.94 -16.31
N VAL A 141 -1.09 7.19 -15.69
CA VAL A 141 -1.51 8.51 -15.19
C VAL A 141 -1.72 8.49 -13.68
N GLY A 142 -1.25 9.51 -13.03
CA GLY A 142 -1.45 9.83 -11.63
C GLY A 142 -1.08 11.28 -11.40
N TYR A 143 -1.35 11.80 -10.22
CA TYR A 143 -1.00 13.17 -9.85
C TYR A 143 -0.48 13.23 -8.42
N LEU A 144 0.08 14.37 -8.08
CA LEU A 144 0.47 14.69 -6.72
C LEU A 144 -0.14 16.04 -6.32
N ALA A 145 -0.48 16.16 -5.05
CA ALA A 145 -0.82 17.41 -4.38
C ALA A 145 0.30 17.76 -3.40
N ALA A 146 0.88 18.94 -3.54
CA ALA A 146 2.05 19.35 -2.77
C ALA A 146 2.16 20.86 -2.68
N PRO A 147 2.97 21.42 -1.76
CA PRO A 147 3.34 22.83 -1.77
C PRO A 147 3.89 23.25 -3.14
N ARG A 148 3.57 24.47 -3.55
CA ARG A 148 3.86 24.97 -4.91
C ARG A 148 5.35 24.82 -5.29
N GLU A 149 6.22 25.16 -4.38
CA GLU A 149 7.68 25.08 -4.62
C GLU A 149 8.13 23.63 -4.78
N TRP A 150 7.55 22.74 -3.99
CA TRP A 150 7.81 21.32 -4.05
C TRP A 150 7.37 20.72 -5.39
N ALA A 151 6.14 21.03 -5.80
CA ALA A 151 5.59 20.60 -7.09
C ALA A 151 6.44 21.11 -8.27
N ALA A 152 6.98 22.32 -8.17
CA ALA A 152 7.86 22.89 -9.19
C ALA A 152 9.18 22.11 -9.34
N GLN A 153 9.79 21.66 -8.24
CA GLN A 153 11.00 20.82 -8.29
C GLN A 153 10.69 19.42 -8.81
N ALA A 154 9.61 18.79 -8.31
CA ALA A 154 9.17 17.49 -8.83
C ALA A 154 8.90 17.51 -10.35
N ARG A 155 8.33 18.62 -10.87
CA ARG A 155 8.13 18.82 -12.31
C ARG A 155 9.45 18.86 -13.09
N LYS A 156 10.50 19.50 -12.54
CA LYS A 156 11.82 19.49 -13.19
C LYS A 156 12.35 18.06 -13.30
N ILE A 157 12.27 17.29 -12.21
CA ILE A 157 12.69 15.89 -12.23
C ILE A 157 11.89 15.08 -13.25
N ALA A 158 10.55 15.23 -13.24
CA ALA A 158 9.66 14.53 -14.18
C ALA A 158 10.02 14.85 -15.64
N THR A 159 10.30 16.12 -15.96
CA THR A 159 10.67 16.55 -17.30
C THR A 159 11.93 15.85 -17.80
N HIS A 160 12.90 15.60 -16.91
CA HIS A 160 14.16 14.93 -17.27
C HIS A 160 14.12 13.40 -17.15
N THR A 161 13.00 12.83 -16.72
CA THR A 161 12.87 11.38 -16.50
C THR A 161 11.92 10.74 -17.53
N PHE A 162 10.67 11.19 -17.58
CA PHE A 162 9.62 10.64 -18.45
C PHE A 162 8.84 11.73 -19.20
N TYR A 163 9.25 13.00 -19.07
CA TYR A 163 8.71 14.20 -19.69
C TYR A 163 7.31 14.58 -19.17
N GLY A 164 6.32 13.70 -19.29
CA GLY A 164 4.94 13.89 -18.82
C GLY A 164 4.10 12.64 -19.03
N ALA A 165 2.92 12.63 -18.44
CA ALA A 165 1.96 11.57 -18.68
C ALA A 165 1.47 11.59 -20.13
N PRO A 166 1.20 10.43 -20.76
CA PRO A 166 0.70 10.37 -22.14
C PRO A 166 -0.61 11.17 -22.30
N THR A 167 -0.70 12.03 -23.30
CA THR A 167 -1.87 12.90 -23.55
C THR A 167 -3.20 12.12 -23.64
N PRO A 168 -3.29 10.98 -24.37
CA PRO A 168 -4.50 10.17 -24.37
C PRO A 168 -4.90 9.69 -22.97
N GLY A 169 -3.92 9.30 -22.15
CA GLY A 169 -4.14 8.89 -20.75
C GLY A 169 -4.67 10.04 -19.89
N GLN A 170 -4.18 11.27 -20.08
CA GLN A 170 -4.69 12.45 -19.37
C GLN A 170 -6.16 12.74 -19.72
N TRP A 171 -6.54 12.67 -21.00
CA TRP A 171 -7.95 12.82 -21.40
C TRP A 171 -8.84 11.72 -20.84
N ALA A 172 -8.34 10.47 -20.84
CA ALA A 172 -9.07 9.36 -20.20
C ALA A 172 -9.23 9.57 -18.68
N ALA A 173 -8.20 10.07 -18.00
CA ALA A 173 -8.24 10.38 -16.57
C ALA A 173 -9.25 11.51 -16.27
N LEU A 174 -9.30 12.56 -17.10
CA LEU A 174 -10.28 13.63 -16.97
C LEU A 174 -11.71 13.06 -17.06
N ARG A 175 -11.98 12.22 -18.06
CA ARG A 175 -13.30 11.58 -18.21
C ARG A 175 -13.64 10.63 -17.06
N ALA A 176 -12.64 9.95 -16.52
CA ALA A 176 -12.80 9.09 -15.34
C ALA A 176 -13.20 9.91 -14.10
N LEU A 177 -12.60 11.07 -13.88
CA LEU A 177 -12.98 11.99 -12.79
C LEU A 177 -14.40 12.56 -12.98
N GLU A 178 -14.78 12.91 -14.20
CA GLU A 178 -16.10 13.48 -14.50
C GLU A 178 -17.25 12.47 -14.39
N GLY A 179 -17.02 11.20 -14.72
CA GLY A 179 -18.07 10.19 -14.86
C GLY A 179 -17.84 8.87 -14.12
N GLY A 180 -16.73 8.69 -13.41
CA GLY A 180 -16.33 7.40 -12.83
C GLY A 180 -16.94 7.06 -11.46
N ALA A 181 -17.72 7.94 -10.85
CA ALA A 181 -18.22 7.74 -9.49
C ALA A 181 -19.03 6.44 -9.31
N ALA A 182 -19.91 6.13 -10.28
CA ALA A 182 -20.70 4.89 -10.24
C ALA A 182 -19.82 3.64 -10.37
N TRP A 183 -18.83 3.67 -11.25
CA TRP A 183 -17.84 2.60 -11.41
C TRP A 183 -17.06 2.36 -10.11
N ILE A 184 -16.59 3.42 -9.45
CA ILE A 184 -15.86 3.32 -8.19
C ILE A 184 -16.77 2.71 -7.11
N ALA A 185 -18.01 3.18 -6.99
CA ALA A 185 -18.96 2.67 -6.01
C ALA A 185 -19.24 1.18 -6.20
N GLU A 186 -19.46 0.72 -7.43
CA GLU A 186 -19.71 -0.67 -7.79
C GLU A 186 -18.46 -1.54 -7.51
N SER A 187 -17.29 -1.11 -8.00
CA SER A 187 -16.05 -1.86 -7.80
C SER A 187 -15.64 -1.93 -6.32
N ARG A 188 -15.83 -0.84 -5.57
CA ARG A 188 -15.55 -0.80 -4.13
C ARG A 188 -16.42 -1.81 -3.38
N GLU A 189 -17.71 -1.87 -3.68
CA GLU A 189 -18.62 -2.81 -3.03
C GLU A 189 -18.27 -4.27 -3.38
N ALA A 190 -18.01 -4.56 -4.65
CA ALA A 190 -17.57 -5.88 -5.07
C ALA A 190 -16.25 -6.30 -4.39
N TYR A 191 -15.30 -5.41 -4.28
CA TYR A 191 -14.00 -5.69 -3.62
C TYR A 191 -14.14 -5.82 -2.11
N ARG A 192 -15.01 -5.04 -1.46
CA ARG A 192 -15.34 -5.20 -0.06
C ARG A 192 -15.87 -6.60 0.23
N GLU A 193 -16.80 -7.07 -0.59
CA GLU A 193 -17.42 -8.37 -0.43
C GLU A 193 -16.41 -9.52 -0.64
N VAL A 194 -15.66 -9.48 -1.72
CA VAL A 194 -14.62 -10.50 -2.01
C VAL A 194 -13.53 -10.49 -0.94
N GLY A 195 -13.11 -9.30 -0.49
CA GLY A 195 -12.11 -9.16 0.58
C GLY A 195 -12.57 -9.76 1.89
N ALA A 196 -13.83 -9.53 2.28
CA ALA A 196 -14.42 -10.11 3.48
C ALA A 196 -14.51 -11.65 3.41
N GLN A 197 -14.97 -12.19 2.28
CA GLN A 197 -15.03 -13.64 2.05
C GLN A 197 -13.64 -14.27 2.05
N ALA A 198 -12.65 -13.65 1.38
CA ALA A 198 -11.28 -14.11 1.35
C ALA A 198 -10.66 -14.15 2.75
N ALA A 199 -10.86 -13.09 3.53
CA ALA A 199 -10.40 -13.00 4.92
C ALA A 199 -11.02 -14.10 5.79
N ALA A 200 -12.33 -14.32 5.69
CA ALA A 200 -13.03 -15.37 6.43
C ALA A 200 -12.48 -16.77 6.12
N LEU A 201 -12.24 -17.09 4.84
CA LEU A 201 -11.66 -18.37 4.41
C LEU A 201 -10.24 -18.58 4.99
N LEU A 202 -9.48 -17.51 5.16
CA LEU A 202 -8.11 -17.53 5.69
C LEU A 202 -8.06 -17.34 7.21
N GLY A 203 -9.21 -17.15 7.88
CA GLY A 203 -9.29 -16.88 9.32
C GLY A 203 -8.61 -15.57 9.71
N GLN A 204 -8.73 -14.57 8.84
CA GLN A 204 -8.23 -13.22 9.05
C GLN A 204 -9.38 -12.24 9.30
N GLU A 205 -9.09 -11.08 9.86
CA GLU A 205 -10.02 -9.97 9.91
C GLU A 205 -10.23 -9.40 8.49
N ALA A 206 -11.47 -8.99 8.19
CA ALA A 206 -11.78 -8.34 6.93
C ALA A 206 -10.98 -7.04 6.77
N PRO A 207 -10.36 -6.79 5.60
CA PRO A 207 -9.56 -5.59 5.38
C PRO A 207 -10.43 -4.33 5.50
N ALA A 208 -9.88 -3.28 6.08
CA ALA A 208 -10.56 -1.99 6.16
C ALA A 208 -10.52 -1.22 4.83
N GLY A 209 -9.59 -1.56 3.95
CA GLY A 209 -9.46 -0.94 2.64
C GLY A 209 -8.46 -1.66 1.74
N SER A 210 -8.07 -1.02 0.63
CA SER A 210 -7.11 -1.56 -0.35
C SER A 210 -7.61 -2.83 -1.07
N THR A 211 -6.71 -3.65 -1.59
CA THR A 211 -7.01 -4.85 -2.40
C THR A 211 -6.21 -6.07 -1.96
N PHE A 212 -5.68 -6.04 -0.73
CA PHE A 212 -4.72 -7.03 -0.23
C PHE A 212 -5.10 -7.60 1.12
N LEU A 213 -4.68 -8.84 1.32
CA LEU A 213 -4.48 -9.47 2.63
C LEU A 213 -2.99 -9.79 2.78
N PHE A 214 -2.49 -9.66 4.00
CA PHE A 214 -1.11 -9.93 4.35
C PHE A 214 -1.08 -10.98 5.46
N LEU A 215 -0.48 -12.14 5.18
CA LEU A 215 -0.65 -13.36 5.94
C LEU A 215 0.69 -13.82 6.50
N ASP A 216 0.74 -14.07 7.80
CA ASP A 216 1.79 -14.87 8.43
C ASP A 216 1.55 -16.35 8.09
N VAL A 217 2.54 -16.97 7.43
CA VAL A 217 2.53 -18.39 7.06
C VAL A 217 3.64 -19.18 7.76
N SER A 218 4.26 -18.60 8.79
CA SER A 218 5.37 -19.21 9.51
C SER A 218 5.04 -20.61 10.05
N ALA A 219 3.81 -20.80 10.57
CA ALA A 219 3.33 -22.09 11.07
C ALA A 219 3.13 -23.16 9.97
N GLN A 220 3.10 -22.77 8.70
CA GLN A 220 2.89 -23.64 7.53
C GLN A 220 4.19 -23.92 6.78
N LEU A 221 5.28 -23.29 7.17
CA LEU A 221 6.58 -23.49 6.52
C LEU A 221 7.17 -24.84 6.93
N GLY A 222 7.52 -25.67 5.92
CA GLY A 222 8.29 -26.89 6.12
C GLY A 222 9.79 -26.64 6.04
N ALA A 223 10.57 -27.71 5.92
CA ALA A 223 12.03 -27.65 5.81
C ALA A 223 12.54 -26.80 4.62
N ARG A 224 11.70 -26.56 3.59
CA ARG A 224 12.03 -25.74 2.42
C ARG A 224 11.74 -24.25 2.62
N GLY A 225 11.26 -23.83 3.81
CA GLY A 225 10.94 -22.45 4.14
C GLY A 225 9.90 -21.82 3.21
N LEU A 226 9.93 -20.49 3.11
CA LEU A 226 8.99 -19.74 2.29
C LEU A 226 9.06 -20.10 0.78
N GLU A 227 10.24 -20.35 0.26
CA GLU A 227 10.40 -20.75 -1.16
C GLU A 227 9.65 -22.03 -1.46
N GLY A 228 9.72 -23.03 -0.56
CA GLY A 228 8.95 -24.26 -0.69
C GLY A 228 7.44 -24.04 -0.62
N PHE A 229 7.00 -23.19 0.30
CA PHE A 229 5.58 -22.82 0.40
C PHE A 229 5.07 -22.12 -0.86
N LEU A 230 5.84 -21.18 -1.42
CA LEU A 230 5.49 -20.48 -2.67
C LEU A 230 5.45 -21.44 -3.88
N ALA A 231 6.40 -22.37 -3.97
CA ALA A 231 6.41 -23.39 -5.01
C ALA A 231 5.17 -24.30 -4.93
N ASP A 232 4.81 -24.72 -3.73
CA ASP A 232 3.62 -25.52 -3.50
C ASP A 232 2.32 -24.76 -3.82
N CYS A 233 2.25 -23.46 -3.49
CA CYS A 233 1.15 -22.60 -3.90
C CYS A 233 1.05 -22.52 -5.44
N PHE A 234 2.19 -22.39 -6.12
CA PHE A 234 2.22 -22.35 -7.59
C PHE A 234 1.70 -23.65 -8.22
N GLU A 235 2.09 -24.80 -7.69
CA GLU A 235 1.57 -26.11 -8.14
C GLU A 235 0.05 -26.22 -7.92
N ASP A 236 -0.46 -25.60 -6.85
CA ASP A 236 -1.90 -25.50 -6.60
C ASP A 236 -2.61 -24.44 -7.49
N GLY A 237 -1.87 -23.77 -8.39
CA GLY A 237 -2.38 -22.72 -9.27
C GLY A 237 -2.66 -21.39 -8.55
N VAL A 238 -1.93 -21.11 -7.46
CA VAL A 238 -2.08 -19.87 -6.66
C VAL A 238 -0.78 -19.10 -6.66
N LEU A 239 -0.83 -17.83 -7.06
CA LEU A 239 0.31 -16.90 -6.96
C LEU A 239 0.09 -15.90 -5.84
N VAL A 240 1.03 -15.89 -4.90
CA VAL A 240 1.11 -14.89 -3.83
C VAL A 240 2.50 -14.23 -3.85
N ALA A 241 2.59 -13.01 -3.38
CA ALA A 241 3.88 -12.31 -3.32
C ALA A 241 4.58 -12.57 -1.98
N PRO A 242 5.92 -12.77 -1.96
CA PRO A 242 6.68 -12.95 -0.72
C PRO A 242 6.66 -11.68 0.13
N GLY A 243 6.47 -11.83 1.44
CA GLY A 243 6.41 -10.74 2.39
C GLY A 243 7.74 -10.05 2.65
N ALA A 244 8.87 -10.74 2.50
CA ALA A 244 10.22 -10.17 2.66
C ALA A 244 10.47 -8.90 1.81
N SER A 245 9.75 -8.74 0.72
CA SER A 245 9.80 -7.53 -0.09
C SER A 245 9.14 -6.32 0.57
N SER A 246 8.26 -6.53 1.56
CA SER A 246 7.49 -5.51 2.27
C SER A 246 8.09 -5.12 3.63
N GLY A 247 9.29 -5.61 3.97
CA GLY A 247 10.03 -5.28 5.19
C GLY A 247 10.87 -6.47 5.66
N GLN A 248 11.89 -6.18 6.47
CA GLN A 248 12.84 -7.18 6.92
C GLN A 248 12.25 -8.22 7.88
N ASP A 249 11.19 -7.87 8.62
CA ASP A 249 10.52 -8.74 9.60
C ASP A 249 9.54 -9.73 8.95
N TYR A 250 9.30 -9.63 7.63
CA TYR A 250 8.23 -10.36 6.95
C TYR A 250 8.72 -11.49 6.06
N GLY A 251 9.83 -12.13 6.44
CA GLY A 251 10.42 -13.26 5.72
C GLY A 251 9.48 -14.47 5.56
N ASP A 252 8.60 -14.67 6.54
CA ASP A 252 7.65 -15.79 6.60
C ASP A 252 6.21 -15.39 6.28
N TRP A 253 6.03 -14.24 5.62
CA TRP A 253 4.73 -13.70 5.26
C TRP A 253 4.50 -13.74 3.75
N VAL A 254 3.21 -13.71 3.36
CA VAL A 254 2.81 -13.58 1.96
C VAL A 254 1.73 -12.52 1.79
N ARG A 255 1.76 -11.82 0.63
CA ARG A 255 0.69 -10.90 0.24
C ARG A 255 -0.20 -11.53 -0.81
N LEU A 256 -1.48 -11.58 -0.54
CA LEU A 256 -2.55 -11.96 -1.46
C LEU A 256 -3.24 -10.72 -2.03
N CYS A 257 -3.40 -10.65 -3.36
CA CYS A 257 -4.30 -9.70 -4.03
C CYS A 257 -5.61 -10.42 -4.39
N TYR A 258 -6.69 -10.10 -3.70
CA TYR A 258 -8.00 -10.74 -3.90
C TYR A 258 -8.83 -10.12 -5.02
N THR A 259 -8.32 -9.10 -5.70
CA THR A 259 -9.00 -8.39 -6.80
C THR A 259 -8.32 -8.58 -8.16
N ALA A 260 -7.31 -9.46 -8.24
CA ALA A 260 -6.55 -9.70 -9.47
C ALA A 260 -7.33 -10.49 -10.53
N LEU A 261 -8.38 -11.17 -10.12
CA LEU A 261 -9.22 -12.05 -10.94
C LEU A 261 -10.71 -11.72 -10.69
N PRO A 262 -11.63 -12.18 -11.55
CA PRO A 262 -13.05 -12.16 -11.24
C PRO A 262 -13.34 -12.82 -9.88
N PRO A 263 -14.35 -12.35 -9.12
CA PRO A 263 -14.62 -12.77 -7.74
C PRO A 263 -14.60 -14.28 -7.51
N GLU A 264 -15.28 -15.05 -8.34
CA GLU A 264 -15.38 -16.51 -8.22
C GLU A 264 -14.01 -17.18 -8.34
N LYS A 265 -13.21 -16.77 -9.34
CA LYS A 265 -11.86 -17.30 -9.55
C LYS A 265 -10.90 -16.88 -8.43
N ALA A 266 -11.04 -15.66 -7.94
CA ALA A 266 -10.25 -15.17 -6.80
C ALA A 266 -10.55 -15.99 -5.54
N LEU A 267 -11.83 -16.20 -5.22
CA LEU A 267 -12.25 -16.99 -4.06
C LEU A 267 -11.87 -18.48 -4.19
N GLU A 268 -11.88 -19.03 -5.39
CA GLU A 268 -11.38 -20.41 -5.62
C GLU A 268 -9.88 -20.50 -5.31
N ALA A 269 -9.07 -19.55 -5.79
CA ALA A 269 -7.65 -19.49 -5.46
C ALA A 269 -7.43 -19.32 -3.95
N VAL A 270 -8.26 -18.49 -3.29
CA VAL A 270 -8.21 -18.31 -1.83
C VAL A 270 -8.54 -19.60 -1.09
N ARG A 271 -9.52 -20.40 -1.53
CA ARG A 271 -9.82 -21.71 -0.92
C ARG A 271 -8.64 -22.67 -1.02
N ARG A 272 -7.92 -22.67 -2.16
CA ARG A 272 -6.70 -23.48 -2.33
C ARG A 272 -5.62 -23.03 -1.35
N LEU A 273 -5.39 -21.73 -1.25
CA LEU A 273 -4.45 -21.16 -0.28
C LEU A 273 -4.86 -21.49 1.17
N ALA A 274 -6.15 -21.40 1.51
CA ALA A 274 -6.66 -21.71 2.84
C ALA A 274 -6.39 -23.18 3.21
N ARG A 275 -6.62 -24.12 2.29
CA ARG A 275 -6.26 -25.54 2.50
C ARG A 275 -4.75 -25.71 2.71
N ARG A 276 -3.92 -25.00 1.93
CA ARG A 276 -2.46 -24.99 2.12
C ARG A 276 -2.06 -24.47 3.50
N CYS A 277 -2.83 -23.50 4.03
CA CYS A 277 -2.69 -22.98 5.38
C CYS A 277 -3.34 -23.88 6.47
N GLY A 278 -3.73 -25.10 6.13
CA GLY A 278 -4.30 -26.07 7.09
C GLY A 278 -5.73 -25.73 7.54
N ARG A 279 -6.47 -24.92 6.78
CA ARG A 279 -7.87 -24.60 7.05
C ARG A 279 -8.79 -25.65 6.45
N ASP A 280 -9.80 -26.04 7.19
CA ASP A 280 -10.88 -26.93 6.70
C ASP A 280 -11.85 -26.10 5.86
N VAL A 281 -11.67 -26.14 4.55
CA VAL A 281 -12.49 -25.39 3.59
C VAL A 281 -13.14 -26.38 2.63
N PRO A 282 -14.46 -26.43 2.54
CA PRO A 282 -15.14 -27.35 1.66
C PRO A 282 -14.72 -27.14 0.18
N PRO A 283 -14.65 -28.23 -0.61
CA PRO A 283 -14.42 -28.10 -2.05
C PRO A 283 -15.55 -27.28 -2.69
N VAL A 284 -15.19 -26.54 -3.76
CA VAL A 284 -16.23 -25.93 -4.61
C VAL A 284 -17.11 -27.02 -5.15
N ALA A 285 -18.42 -26.89 -5.04
CA ALA A 285 -19.34 -27.75 -5.75
C ALA A 285 -18.98 -27.68 -7.25
N ALA A 286 -18.66 -28.82 -7.85
CA ALA A 286 -18.43 -28.87 -9.28
C ALA A 286 -19.69 -28.35 -9.98
N GLU A 287 -19.52 -27.30 -10.78
CA GLU A 287 -20.61 -26.86 -11.67
C GLU A 287 -20.96 -28.03 -12.56
N SER A 288 -22.21 -28.48 -12.44
CA SER A 288 -22.80 -29.57 -13.23
C SER A 288 -23.18 -29.09 -14.62
#